data_447b54ce8f8b032f1ca226ff44ee64ff
#
_entry.id   447b54ce8f8b032f1ca226ff44ee64ff
#
_cell.length_a   1.000
_cell.length_b   1.000
_cell.length_c   1.000
_cell.angle_alpha   90.00
_cell.angle_beta   90.00
_cell.angle_gamma   90.00
#
_symmetry.space_group_name_H-M   'P 1'
#
loop_
_entity.id
_entity.type
_entity.pdbx_description
1 polymer ?
#
loop_
_entity_poly.entity_id
_entity_poly.type
_entity_poly.pdbx_seq_one_letter_code
_entity_poly.pdbx_strand_id
1 'polypeptide(L)'
;MRLLQNLRSFKCNTCKAVLVASPYDNSFVWYDGQYFCVECLIKKRTSTRTKKDRWQPEEANEKIKILINQTQKHLHSIVSKDALYDYLDAYYAPSFVPKKFYEKMASIFDGTYKGLKVPVPPEDLLDMLQQKQSYLEKQAIKKWGDNPPEPMSRINYDIAIVISRYDRYLAWRNEKEAEQKALEQQLQSQCKVQTATHTPKPQQNNKKETEIDISKLIDELFD
;
A
#
# COMPACT_ATOMS: atom_id res chain seq x y z
N MET A 1 -9.04 -15.97 1.93
CA MET A 1 -8.24 -15.46 3.06
C MET A 1 -6.79 -15.97 2.95
N ARG A 2 -6.08 -15.60 1.87
CA ARG A 2 -4.65 -15.95 1.64
C ARG A 2 -3.70 -14.79 1.91
N LEU A 3 -4.20 -13.60 2.16
CA LEU A 3 -3.42 -12.37 2.33
C LEU A 3 -2.44 -12.37 3.53
N LEU A 4 -2.59 -13.30 4.48
CA LEU A 4 -1.70 -13.41 5.64
C LEU A 4 -0.67 -14.54 5.53
N GLN A 5 -0.73 -15.39 4.48
CA GLN A 5 0.17 -16.55 4.35
C GLN A 5 1.45 -16.28 3.54
N ASN A 6 1.53 -15.14 2.84
CA ASN A 6 2.70 -14.78 2.03
C ASN A 6 3.54 -13.64 2.65
N LEU A 7 3.58 -13.54 3.96
CA LEU A 7 4.58 -12.71 4.60
C LEU A 7 5.96 -13.26 4.24
N ARG A 8 6.67 -12.59 3.33
CA ARG A 8 8.04 -12.96 3.01
C ARG A 8 8.88 -12.86 4.28
N SER A 9 9.57 -13.93 4.61
CA SER A 9 10.55 -13.94 5.68
C SER A 9 11.94 -13.72 5.11
N PHE A 10 12.70 -12.88 5.74
CA PHE A 10 14.09 -12.61 5.44
C PHE A 10 14.96 -13.07 6.61
N LYS A 11 16.27 -13.22 6.38
CA LYS A 11 17.22 -13.50 7.46
C LYS A 11 18.13 -12.30 7.64
N CYS A 12 18.34 -11.91 8.89
CA CYS A 12 19.35 -10.91 9.22
C CYS A 12 20.73 -11.40 8.75
N ASN A 13 21.44 -10.58 7.99
CA ASN A 13 22.75 -10.98 7.46
C ASN A 13 23.80 -11.23 8.55
N THR A 14 23.63 -10.62 9.72
CA THR A 14 24.59 -10.78 10.85
C THR A 14 24.19 -11.91 11.79
N CYS A 15 23.03 -11.85 12.46
CA CYS A 15 22.64 -12.83 13.49
C CYS A 15 21.80 -13.99 12.95
N LYS A 16 21.42 -13.97 11.67
CA LYS A 16 20.59 -14.98 10.99
C LYS A 16 19.17 -15.12 11.54
N ALA A 17 18.75 -14.25 12.44
CA ALA A 17 17.37 -14.23 12.92
C ALA A 17 16.40 -14.05 11.75
N VAL A 18 15.24 -14.72 11.83
CA VAL A 18 14.17 -14.61 10.84
C VAL A 18 13.43 -13.29 11.07
N LEU A 19 13.32 -12.50 10.03
CA LEU A 19 12.65 -11.22 10.00
C LEU A 19 11.39 -11.35 9.14
N VAL A 20 10.24 -11.00 9.68
CA VAL A 20 8.99 -11.07 8.93
C VAL A 20 8.75 -9.73 8.26
N ALA A 21 8.55 -9.73 6.94
CA ALA A 21 8.29 -8.52 6.18
C ALA A 21 6.92 -7.93 6.55
N SER A 22 6.93 -6.91 7.38
CA SER A 22 5.76 -6.10 7.68
C SER A 22 6.09 -4.63 7.40
N PRO A 23 5.26 -3.88 6.66
CA PRO A 23 5.49 -2.47 6.41
C PRO A 23 5.41 -1.61 7.69
N TYR A 24 4.93 -2.19 8.80
CA TYR A 24 4.81 -1.53 10.10
C TYR A 24 5.90 -1.93 11.09
N ASP A 25 6.77 -2.89 10.71
CA ASP A 25 7.85 -3.36 11.58
C ASP A 25 9.12 -2.55 11.35
N ASN A 26 9.56 -1.84 12.39
CA ASN A 26 10.76 -1.03 12.39
C ASN A 26 11.97 -1.74 13.00
N SER A 27 11.85 -3.03 13.30
CA SER A 27 12.90 -3.81 13.95
C SER A 27 14.05 -4.17 13.03
N PHE A 28 13.88 -4.00 11.71
CA PHE A 28 14.89 -4.33 10.71
C PHE A 28 14.96 -3.29 9.58
N VAL A 29 16.06 -3.32 8.86
CA VAL A 29 16.33 -2.42 7.74
C VAL A 29 16.93 -3.16 6.56
N TRP A 30 16.61 -2.71 5.36
CA TRP A 30 17.26 -3.11 4.12
C TRP A 30 18.40 -2.13 3.83
N TYR A 31 19.62 -2.66 3.73
CA TYR A 31 20.81 -1.89 3.52
C TYR A 31 21.78 -2.65 2.61
N ASP A 32 22.27 -2.00 1.57
CA ASP A 32 23.24 -2.57 0.62
C ASP A 32 22.80 -3.95 0.07
N GLY A 33 21.53 -4.05 -0.35
CA GLY A 33 20.96 -5.28 -0.91
C GLY A 33 20.68 -6.39 0.12
N GLN A 34 20.84 -6.14 1.42
CA GLN A 34 20.72 -7.14 2.47
C GLN A 34 19.83 -6.65 3.62
N TYR A 35 19.20 -7.57 4.35
CA TYR A 35 18.40 -7.28 5.53
C TYR A 35 19.20 -7.44 6.82
N PHE A 36 19.01 -6.52 7.76
CA PHE A 36 19.66 -6.52 9.07
C PHE A 36 18.66 -6.15 10.16
N CYS A 37 18.74 -6.76 11.33
CA CYS A 37 18.16 -6.15 12.53
C CYS A 37 18.79 -4.78 12.74
N VAL A 38 18.04 -3.82 13.23
CA VAL A 38 18.52 -2.45 13.50
C VAL A 38 19.77 -2.50 14.39
N GLU A 39 19.72 -3.23 15.50
CA GLU A 39 20.85 -3.39 16.42
C GLU A 39 22.08 -3.99 15.74
N CYS A 40 21.89 -5.04 14.92
CA CYS A 40 22.97 -5.69 14.20
C CYS A 40 23.65 -4.75 13.20
N LEU A 41 22.89 -3.91 12.51
CA LEU A 41 23.45 -2.93 11.58
C LEU A 41 24.20 -1.83 12.31
N ILE A 42 23.64 -1.27 13.38
CA ILE A 42 24.32 -0.27 14.22
C ILE A 42 25.66 -0.83 14.71
N LYS A 43 25.66 -2.01 15.37
CA LYS A 43 26.87 -2.66 15.87
C LYS A 43 27.90 -2.88 14.77
N LYS A 44 27.47 -3.38 13.61
CA LYS A 44 28.36 -3.60 12.46
C LYS A 44 28.98 -2.30 11.98
N ARG A 45 28.20 -1.22 11.85
CA ARG A 45 28.67 0.06 11.29
C ARG A 45 29.47 0.92 12.26
N THR A 46 29.19 0.85 13.55
CA THR A 46 29.99 1.54 14.57
C THR A 46 31.34 0.84 14.83
N SER A 47 31.40 -0.49 14.66
CA SER A 47 32.64 -1.27 14.85
C SER A 47 33.50 -1.44 13.59
N THR A 48 33.06 -0.91 12.44
CA THR A 48 33.81 -1.02 11.17
C THR A 48 35.17 -0.33 11.28
N ARG A 49 36.24 -1.00 10.82
CA ARG A 49 37.62 -0.48 10.88
C ARG A 49 37.86 0.68 9.93
N THR A 50 37.20 0.69 8.78
CA THR A 50 37.34 1.71 7.75
C THR A 50 36.65 2.99 8.20
N LYS A 51 37.41 4.05 8.43
CA LYS A 51 36.87 5.37 8.88
C LYS A 51 35.76 5.90 7.98
N LYS A 52 35.87 5.70 6.66
CA LYS A 52 34.89 6.16 5.65
C LYS A 52 33.52 5.52 5.82
N ASP A 53 33.46 4.27 6.23
CA ASP A 53 32.21 3.49 6.33
C ASP A 53 31.69 3.39 7.77
N ARG A 54 32.44 3.96 8.71
CA ARG A 54 32.10 3.92 10.14
C ARG A 54 31.10 5.01 10.47
N TRP A 55 30.01 4.61 11.13
CA TRP A 55 29.06 5.58 11.65
C TRP A 55 29.48 6.09 13.02
N GLN A 56 29.31 7.39 13.21
CA GLN A 56 29.43 7.95 14.54
C GLN A 56 28.20 7.60 15.36
N PRO A 57 28.31 7.32 16.66
CA PRO A 57 27.18 6.91 17.49
C PRO A 57 26.02 7.92 17.46
N GLU A 58 26.32 9.22 17.42
CA GLU A 58 25.34 10.30 17.39
C GLU A 58 24.51 10.30 16.09
N GLU A 59 25.14 9.95 14.97
CA GLU A 59 24.49 9.93 13.65
C GLU A 59 23.76 8.62 13.38
N ALA A 60 24.08 7.55 14.10
CA ALA A 60 23.57 6.20 13.82
C ALA A 60 22.03 6.16 13.86
N ASN A 61 21.42 6.83 14.84
CA ASN A 61 19.97 6.86 15.00
C ASN A 61 19.26 7.57 13.84
N GLU A 62 19.82 8.69 13.37
CA GLU A 62 19.24 9.41 12.23
C GLU A 62 19.37 8.62 10.93
N LYS A 63 20.52 8.00 10.71
CA LYS A 63 20.73 7.12 9.56
C LYS A 63 19.77 5.91 9.58
N ILE A 64 19.51 5.33 10.75
CA ILE A 64 18.54 4.24 10.89
C ILE A 64 17.12 4.71 10.58
N LYS A 65 16.68 5.89 11.04
CA LYS A 65 15.33 6.41 10.69
C LYS A 65 15.16 6.54 9.17
N ILE A 66 16.17 7.05 8.48
CA ILE A 66 16.15 7.17 7.02
C ILE A 66 16.06 5.77 6.38
N LEU A 67 16.84 4.81 6.86
CA LEU A 67 16.85 3.44 6.36
C LEU A 67 15.53 2.71 6.64
N ILE A 68 14.90 2.93 7.78
CA ILE A 68 13.57 2.39 8.08
C ILE A 68 12.56 2.88 7.03
N ASN A 69 12.51 4.18 6.75
CA ASN A 69 11.61 4.74 5.74
C ASN A 69 11.89 4.17 4.33
N GLN A 70 13.15 4.00 3.97
CA GLN A 70 13.54 3.38 2.70
C GLN A 70 13.14 1.90 2.66
N THR A 71 13.31 1.18 3.76
CA THR A 71 12.91 -0.22 3.90
C THR A 71 11.41 -0.39 3.77
N GLN A 72 10.62 0.46 4.42
CA GLN A 72 9.16 0.44 4.32
C GLN A 72 8.69 0.66 2.87
N LYS A 73 9.26 1.63 2.16
CA LYS A 73 8.97 1.85 0.73
C LYS A 73 9.34 0.64 -0.13
N HIS A 74 10.51 0.03 0.13
CA HIS A 74 10.96 -1.16 -0.57
C HIS A 74 10.03 -2.35 -0.32
N LEU A 75 9.63 -2.60 0.94
CA LEU A 75 8.69 -3.64 1.30
C LEU A 75 7.31 -3.41 0.71
N HIS A 76 6.82 -2.18 0.72
CA HIS A 76 5.54 -1.81 0.10
C HIS A 76 5.55 -2.18 -1.39
N SER A 77 6.62 -1.84 -2.12
CA SER A 77 6.77 -2.21 -3.53
C SER A 77 6.78 -3.74 -3.74
N ILE A 78 7.39 -4.51 -2.85
CA ILE A 78 7.39 -5.98 -2.94
C ILE A 78 5.98 -6.53 -2.71
N VAL A 79 5.31 -6.10 -1.65
CA VAL A 79 3.96 -6.55 -1.30
C VAL A 79 2.96 -6.19 -2.40
N SER A 80 3.06 -4.99 -2.96
CA SER A 80 2.19 -4.56 -4.07
C SER A 80 2.41 -5.40 -5.34
N LYS A 81 3.66 -5.76 -5.66
CA LYS A 81 3.95 -6.67 -6.78
C LYS A 81 3.39 -8.07 -6.54
N ASP A 82 3.56 -8.61 -5.33
CA ASP A 82 3.05 -9.93 -4.98
C ASP A 82 1.52 -9.94 -5.06
N ALA A 83 0.84 -8.92 -4.53
CA ALA A 83 -0.62 -8.79 -4.63
C ALA A 83 -1.12 -8.72 -6.08
N LEU A 84 -0.42 -8.00 -6.95
CA LEU A 84 -0.74 -7.95 -8.37
C LEU A 84 -0.57 -9.32 -9.04
N TYR A 85 0.54 -10.02 -8.80
CA TYR A 85 0.77 -11.33 -9.39
C TYR A 85 -0.20 -12.38 -8.85
N ASP A 86 -0.54 -12.36 -7.56
CA ASP A 86 -1.56 -13.21 -6.96
C ASP A 86 -2.94 -12.98 -7.60
N TYR A 87 -3.29 -11.72 -7.88
CA TYR A 87 -4.53 -11.40 -8.60
C TYR A 87 -4.51 -11.94 -10.04
N LEU A 88 -3.41 -11.73 -10.78
CA LEU A 88 -3.28 -12.22 -12.15
C LEU A 88 -3.37 -13.76 -12.19
N ASP A 89 -2.76 -14.43 -11.23
CA ASP A 89 -2.78 -15.88 -11.12
C ASP A 89 -4.18 -16.40 -10.77
N ALA A 90 -4.84 -15.78 -9.80
CA ALA A 90 -6.18 -16.17 -9.38
C ALA A 90 -7.26 -15.92 -10.45
N TYR A 91 -7.16 -14.80 -11.18
CA TYR A 91 -8.19 -14.41 -12.14
C TYR A 91 -8.02 -15.05 -13.52
N TYR A 92 -6.78 -15.15 -14.01
CA TYR A 92 -6.51 -15.67 -15.36
C TYR A 92 -6.04 -17.13 -15.37
N ALA A 93 -5.57 -17.66 -14.23
CA ALA A 93 -5.07 -19.02 -14.06
C ALA A 93 -4.10 -19.47 -15.17
N PRO A 94 -3.01 -18.73 -15.47
CA PRO A 94 -2.08 -19.12 -16.52
C PRO A 94 -1.32 -20.38 -16.13
N SER A 95 -1.26 -21.37 -17.03
CA SER A 95 -0.50 -22.61 -16.80
C SER A 95 1.00 -22.36 -16.75
N PHE A 96 1.47 -21.32 -17.43
CA PHE A 96 2.89 -20.94 -17.52
C PHE A 96 3.02 -19.44 -17.75
N VAL A 97 3.96 -18.82 -17.03
CA VAL A 97 4.31 -17.40 -17.20
C VAL A 97 5.72 -17.28 -17.77
N PRO A 98 5.88 -16.79 -19.02
CA PRO A 98 7.17 -16.70 -19.66
C PRO A 98 8.02 -15.59 -19.03
N LYS A 99 9.36 -15.76 -19.04
CA LYS A 99 10.31 -14.78 -18.51
C LYS A 99 10.10 -13.37 -19.11
N LYS A 100 9.81 -13.30 -20.41
CA LYS A 100 9.53 -12.03 -21.12
C LYS A 100 8.35 -11.24 -20.52
N PHE A 101 7.41 -11.91 -19.87
CA PHE A 101 6.31 -11.25 -19.19
C PHE A 101 6.82 -10.43 -17.99
N TYR A 102 7.69 -11.02 -17.16
CA TYR A 102 8.29 -10.31 -16.02
C TYR A 102 9.18 -9.15 -16.46
N GLU A 103 9.91 -9.29 -17.57
CA GLU A 103 10.70 -8.21 -18.18
C GLU A 103 9.80 -7.06 -18.66
N LYS A 104 8.66 -7.40 -19.27
CA LYS A 104 7.64 -6.42 -19.65
C LYS A 104 7.07 -5.72 -18.41
N MET A 105 6.70 -6.47 -17.37
CA MET A 105 6.16 -5.89 -16.13
C MET A 105 7.18 -4.96 -15.47
N ALA A 106 8.45 -5.35 -15.42
CA ALA A 106 9.52 -4.49 -14.91
C ALA A 106 9.58 -3.16 -15.70
N SER A 107 9.55 -3.21 -17.03
CA SER A 107 9.57 -2.00 -17.85
C SER A 107 8.33 -1.10 -17.66
N ILE A 108 7.17 -1.67 -17.31
CA ILE A 108 5.96 -0.93 -16.95
C ILE A 108 6.17 -0.21 -15.61
N PHE A 109 6.67 -0.94 -14.61
CA PHE A 109 6.93 -0.37 -13.28
C PHE A 109 8.01 0.71 -13.29
N ASP A 110 8.99 0.60 -14.17
CA ASP A 110 10.08 1.57 -14.33
C ASP A 110 9.73 2.72 -15.29
N GLY A 111 8.57 2.67 -15.96
CA GLY A 111 8.13 3.68 -16.93
C GLY A 111 8.87 3.64 -18.27
N THR A 112 9.64 2.59 -18.53
CA THR A 112 10.40 2.41 -19.80
C THR A 112 9.61 1.66 -20.88
N TYR A 113 8.41 1.17 -20.54
CA TYR A 113 7.55 0.48 -21.50
C TYR A 113 7.06 1.43 -22.58
N LYS A 114 7.08 0.97 -23.84
CA LYS A 114 6.72 1.77 -25.02
C LYS A 114 5.33 2.41 -24.88
N GLY A 115 5.28 3.74 -24.99
CA GLY A 115 4.05 4.53 -24.90
C GLY A 115 3.71 5.03 -23.49
N LEU A 116 4.43 4.61 -22.45
CA LEU A 116 4.31 5.20 -21.11
C LEU A 116 5.13 6.49 -21.02
N LYS A 117 4.60 7.46 -20.28
CA LYS A 117 5.28 8.72 -19.95
C LYS A 117 5.82 8.73 -18.53
N VAL A 118 5.23 7.91 -17.67
CA VAL A 118 5.54 7.82 -16.25
C VAL A 118 5.51 6.35 -15.80
N PRO A 119 6.26 5.99 -14.75
CA PRO A 119 6.17 4.67 -14.11
C PRO A 119 4.75 4.35 -13.66
N VAL A 120 4.33 3.10 -13.80
CA VAL A 120 3.05 2.60 -13.29
C VAL A 120 3.32 1.76 -12.06
N PRO A 121 3.00 2.22 -10.84
CA PRO A 121 3.14 1.42 -9.64
C PRO A 121 2.30 0.13 -9.71
N PRO A 122 2.78 -0.98 -9.11
CA PRO A 122 2.03 -2.25 -9.10
C PRO A 122 0.64 -2.14 -8.48
N GLU A 123 0.48 -1.32 -7.43
CA GLU A 123 -0.79 -1.04 -6.78
C GLU A 123 -1.79 -0.33 -7.70
N ASP A 124 -1.33 0.65 -8.48
CA ASP A 124 -2.18 1.35 -9.44
C ASP A 124 -2.65 0.40 -10.54
N LEU A 125 -1.74 -0.45 -11.04
CA LEU A 125 -2.08 -1.43 -12.07
C LEU A 125 -3.09 -2.45 -11.56
N LEU A 126 -2.94 -2.93 -10.32
CA LEU A 126 -3.89 -3.84 -9.67
C LEU A 126 -5.26 -3.18 -9.52
N ASP A 127 -5.30 -1.97 -8.98
CA ASP A 127 -6.55 -1.22 -8.78
C ASP A 127 -7.29 -1.00 -10.12
N MET A 128 -6.56 -0.59 -11.16
CA MET A 128 -7.14 -0.42 -12.50
C MET A 128 -7.70 -1.72 -13.08
N LEU A 129 -7.00 -2.85 -12.93
CA LEU A 129 -7.47 -4.16 -13.39
C LEU A 129 -8.76 -4.56 -12.67
N GLN A 130 -8.81 -4.39 -11.35
CA GLN A 130 -9.98 -4.70 -10.54
C GLN A 130 -11.18 -3.78 -10.87
N GLN A 131 -10.97 -2.47 -10.93
CA GLN A 131 -12.04 -1.51 -11.24
C GLN A 131 -12.60 -1.66 -12.67
N LYS A 132 -11.77 -2.10 -13.60
CA LYS A 132 -12.16 -2.24 -15.02
C LYS A 132 -12.48 -3.67 -15.43
N GLN A 133 -12.56 -4.62 -14.50
CA GLN A 133 -12.78 -6.03 -14.77
C GLN A 133 -13.95 -6.28 -15.74
N SER A 134 -15.15 -5.76 -15.41
CA SER A 134 -16.33 -5.92 -16.26
C SER A 134 -16.18 -5.29 -17.65
N TYR A 135 -15.45 -4.18 -17.75
CA TYR A 135 -15.13 -3.56 -19.03
C TYR A 135 -14.17 -4.44 -19.85
N LEU A 136 -13.13 -4.97 -19.23
CA LEU A 136 -12.14 -5.83 -19.87
C LEU A 136 -12.78 -7.14 -20.37
N GLU A 137 -13.72 -7.70 -19.63
CA GLU A 137 -14.50 -8.86 -20.06
C GLU A 137 -15.30 -8.56 -21.34
N LYS A 138 -16.01 -7.43 -21.38
CA LYS A 138 -16.75 -7.00 -22.57
C LYS A 138 -15.83 -6.81 -23.77
N GLN A 139 -14.63 -6.24 -23.58
CA GLN A 139 -13.64 -6.07 -24.65
C GLN A 139 -13.10 -7.41 -25.15
N ALA A 140 -12.90 -8.37 -24.24
CA ALA A 140 -12.44 -9.69 -24.62
C ALA A 140 -13.51 -10.47 -25.44
N ILE A 141 -14.75 -10.46 -25.00
CA ILE A 141 -15.87 -11.06 -25.74
C ILE A 141 -15.99 -10.42 -27.13
N LYS A 142 -15.88 -9.08 -27.21
CA LYS A 142 -15.90 -8.37 -28.50
C LYS A 142 -14.76 -8.80 -29.44
N LYS A 143 -13.57 -9.10 -28.88
CA LYS A 143 -12.39 -9.44 -29.67
C LYS A 143 -12.35 -10.90 -30.09
N TRP A 144 -12.72 -11.82 -29.21
CA TRP A 144 -12.54 -13.26 -29.40
C TRP A 144 -13.86 -14.04 -29.53
N GLY A 145 -15.01 -13.42 -29.24
CA GLY A 145 -16.31 -14.09 -29.24
C GLY A 145 -16.34 -15.28 -28.29
N ASP A 146 -16.82 -16.41 -28.80
CA ASP A 146 -16.95 -17.66 -28.02
C ASP A 146 -15.65 -18.48 -27.91
N ASN A 147 -14.56 -18.02 -28.55
CA ASN A 147 -13.27 -18.69 -28.50
C ASN A 147 -12.32 -17.98 -27.52
N PRO A 148 -12.32 -18.33 -26.22
CA PRO A 148 -11.47 -17.66 -25.25
C PRO A 148 -9.99 -17.82 -25.62
N PRO A 149 -9.19 -16.74 -25.52
CA PRO A 149 -7.78 -16.79 -25.82
C PRO A 149 -7.03 -17.55 -24.74
N GLU A 150 -5.81 -17.98 -25.05
CA GLU A 150 -4.87 -18.45 -24.03
C GLU A 150 -4.72 -17.41 -22.92
N PRO A 151 -4.65 -17.82 -21.62
CA PRO A 151 -4.58 -16.92 -20.48
C PRO A 151 -3.52 -15.82 -20.59
N MET A 152 -2.30 -16.15 -21.04
CA MET A 152 -1.24 -15.15 -21.23
C MET A 152 -1.54 -14.12 -22.31
N SER A 153 -2.24 -14.53 -23.37
CA SER A 153 -2.71 -13.61 -24.43
C SER A 153 -3.75 -12.65 -23.87
N ARG A 154 -4.66 -13.17 -23.03
CA ARG A 154 -5.68 -12.38 -22.36
C ARG A 154 -5.04 -11.35 -21.38
N ILE A 155 -4.13 -11.79 -20.49
CA ILE A 155 -3.40 -10.92 -19.57
C ILE A 155 -2.71 -9.79 -20.33
N ASN A 156 -1.96 -10.12 -21.39
CA ASN A 156 -1.24 -9.14 -22.19
C ASN A 156 -2.15 -8.10 -22.84
N TYR A 157 -3.33 -8.53 -23.29
CA TYR A 157 -4.33 -7.64 -23.89
C TYR A 157 -4.94 -6.71 -22.88
N ASP A 158 -5.37 -7.24 -21.72
CA ASP A 158 -6.00 -6.46 -20.66
C ASP A 158 -5.02 -5.43 -20.07
N ILE A 159 -3.77 -5.83 -19.82
CA ILE A 159 -2.71 -4.90 -19.39
C ILE A 159 -2.49 -3.78 -20.44
N ALA A 160 -2.48 -4.10 -21.71
CA ALA A 160 -2.31 -3.07 -22.76
C ALA A 160 -3.46 -2.05 -22.76
N ILE A 161 -4.71 -2.50 -22.58
CA ILE A 161 -5.87 -1.62 -22.45
C ILE A 161 -5.74 -0.71 -21.23
N VAL A 162 -5.40 -1.29 -20.09
CA VAL A 162 -5.30 -0.56 -18.82
C VAL A 162 -4.20 0.51 -18.90
N ILE A 163 -3.01 0.13 -19.36
CA ILE A 163 -1.87 1.05 -19.51
C ILE A 163 -2.20 2.21 -20.45
N SER A 164 -2.91 1.95 -21.55
CA SER A 164 -3.30 3.01 -22.51
C SER A 164 -4.21 4.08 -21.89
N ARG A 165 -4.75 3.83 -20.69
CA ARG A 165 -5.64 4.73 -19.96
C ARG A 165 -5.06 5.25 -18.66
N TYR A 166 -3.78 4.99 -18.40
CA TYR A 166 -3.16 5.34 -17.12
C TYR A 166 -3.17 6.84 -16.85
N ASP A 167 -2.94 7.69 -17.86
CA ASP A 167 -3.01 9.15 -17.70
C ASP A 167 -4.40 9.60 -17.17
N ARG A 168 -5.48 8.97 -17.67
CA ARG A 168 -6.86 9.26 -17.20
C ARG A 168 -7.11 8.76 -15.78
N TYR A 169 -6.54 7.61 -15.46
CA TYR A 169 -6.61 7.07 -14.10
C TYR A 169 -5.91 7.98 -13.11
N LEU A 170 -4.72 8.49 -13.43
CA LEU A 170 -4.01 9.45 -12.59
C LEU A 170 -4.81 10.73 -12.37
N ALA A 171 -5.41 11.29 -13.41
CA ALA A 171 -6.25 12.48 -13.28
C ALA A 171 -7.44 12.22 -12.33
N TRP A 172 -8.15 11.11 -12.52
CA TRP A 172 -9.26 10.70 -11.66
C TRP A 172 -8.82 10.47 -10.21
N ARG A 173 -7.71 9.79 -9.96
CA ARG A 173 -7.18 9.55 -8.62
C ARG A 173 -6.84 10.85 -7.91
N ASN A 174 -6.16 11.76 -8.59
CA ASN A 174 -5.80 13.07 -8.03
C ASN A 174 -7.05 13.90 -7.66
N GLU A 175 -8.09 13.84 -8.48
CA GLU A 175 -9.39 14.48 -8.20
C GLU A 175 -10.03 13.87 -6.95
N LYS A 176 -10.07 12.54 -6.83
CA LYS A 176 -10.59 11.83 -5.66
C LYS A 176 -9.82 12.14 -4.38
N GLU A 177 -8.50 12.19 -4.45
CA GLU A 177 -7.67 12.57 -3.30
C GLU A 177 -7.91 14.04 -2.89
N ALA A 178 -8.12 14.94 -3.84
CA ALA A 178 -8.47 16.33 -3.56
C ALA A 178 -9.84 16.47 -2.90
N GLU A 179 -10.86 15.75 -3.40
CA GLU A 179 -12.20 15.69 -2.79
C GLU A 179 -12.13 15.16 -1.35
N GLN A 180 -11.38 14.09 -1.12
CA GLN A 180 -11.23 13.48 0.20
C GLN A 180 -10.56 14.44 1.19
N LYS A 181 -9.48 15.10 0.79
CA LYS A 181 -8.80 16.11 1.60
C LYS A 181 -9.71 17.31 1.92
N ALA A 182 -10.51 17.77 0.96
CA ALA A 182 -11.46 18.85 1.18
C ALA A 182 -12.53 18.43 2.20
N LEU A 183 -13.06 17.21 2.11
CA LEU A 183 -14.02 16.66 3.06
C LEU A 183 -13.44 16.53 4.47
N GLU A 184 -12.22 16.01 4.60
CA GLU A 184 -11.52 15.92 5.88
C GLU A 184 -11.31 17.29 6.52
N GLN A 185 -10.94 18.30 5.74
CA GLN A 185 -10.78 19.68 6.22
C GLN A 185 -12.11 20.27 6.69
N GLN A 186 -13.22 20.02 5.96
CA GLN A 186 -14.56 20.44 6.40
C GLN A 186 -14.97 19.80 7.72
N LEU A 187 -14.75 18.49 7.87
CA LEU A 187 -15.05 17.76 9.12
C LEU A 187 -14.22 18.30 10.29
N GLN A 188 -12.91 18.53 10.08
CA GLN A 188 -12.05 19.10 11.11
C GLN A 188 -12.46 20.52 11.51
N SER A 189 -12.91 21.36 10.56
CA SER A 189 -13.41 22.71 10.85
C SER A 189 -14.72 22.68 11.64
N GLN A 190 -15.63 21.77 11.32
CA GLN A 190 -16.88 21.58 12.06
C GLN A 190 -16.63 21.10 13.49
N CYS A 191 -15.71 20.15 13.69
CA CYS A 191 -15.31 19.72 15.04
C CYS A 191 -14.72 20.85 15.87
N LYS A 192 -13.90 21.73 15.28
CA LYS A 192 -13.32 22.87 15.99
C LYS A 192 -14.36 23.92 16.39
N VAL A 193 -15.40 24.12 15.57
CA VAL A 193 -16.51 25.04 15.89
C VAL A 193 -17.36 24.52 17.05
N GLN A 194 -17.61 23.21 17.10
CA GLN A 194 -18.37 22.60 18.20
C GLN A 194 -17.63 22.65 19.54
N THR A 195 -16.30 22.53 19.54
CA THR A 195 -15.49 22.65 20.77
C THR A 195 -15.37 24.09 21.28
N ALA A 196 -15.46 25.08 20.39
CA ALA A 196 -15.37 26.51 20.77
C ALA A 196 -16.66 27.07 21.37
N THR A 197 -17.82 26.41 21.20
CA THR A 197 -19.11 26.84 21.76
C THR A 197 -19.43 26.31 23.15
N HIS A 198 -18.61 25.43 23.70
CA HIS A 198 -18.72 24.92 25.07
C HIS A 198 -17.77 25.62 26.05
N THR A 199 -17.92 26.94 26.23
CA THR A 199 -17.51 27.57 27.47
C THR A 199 -18.64 27.37 28.49
N PRO A 200 -18.43 26.63 29.58
CA PRO A 200 -19.47 26.49 30.60
C PRO A 200 -19.65 27.84 31.29
N LYS A 201 -20.80 28.50 31.11
CA LYS A 201 -21.25 29.52 32.05
C LYS A 201 -21.41 28.88 33.42
N PRO A 202 -20.97 29.54 34.54
CA PRO A 202 -21.20 29.01 35.86
C PRO A 202 -22.70 29.01 36.11
N GLN A 203 -23.31 27.82 36.14
CA GLN A 203 -24.69 27.65 36.55
C GLN A 203 -24.75 27.60 38.10
N GLN A 204 -25.50 28.52 38.65
CA GLN A 204 -26.01 28.48 39.99
C GLN A 204 -26.86 27.21 40.16
N ASN A 205 -26.59 26.50 41.27
CA ASN A 205 -27.31 25.34 41.72
C ASN A 205 -28.83 25.59 41.80
N ASN A 206 -29.59 24.77 41.05
CA ASN A 206 -30.92 24.34 41.51
C ASN A 206 -31.10 22.86 41.15
N LYS A 207 -31.07 22.03 42.20
CA LYS A 207 -31.38 20.61 42.17
C LYS A 207 -32.78 20.38 41.59
N LYS A 208 -32.87 19.57 40.54
CA LYS A 208 -33.91 18.55 40.37
C LYS A 208 -33.32 17.44 39.50
N GLU A 209 -33.02 16.33 40.17
CA GLU A 209 -32.68 15.05 39.55
C GLU A 209 -33.91 14.56 38.78
N THR A 210 -33.76 14.39 37.45
CA THR A 210 -34.60 13.48 36.70
C THR A 210 -33.66 12.43 36.13
N GLU A 211 -33.62 11.25 36.79
CA GLU A 211 -33.00 10.04 36.26
C GLU A 211 -33.64 9.73 34.88
N ILE A 212 -32.86 9.81 33.84
CA ILE A 212 -33.24 9.32 32.53
C ILE A 212 -32.90 7.84 32.52
N ASP A 213 -33.95 7.01 32.54
CA ASP A 213 -33.82 5.55 32.46
C ASP A 213 -33.36 5.14 31.07
N ILE A 214 -32.07 4.84 30.97
CA ILE A 214 -31.38 4.47 29.72
C ILE A 214 -31.91 3.13 29.15
N SER A 215 -32.54 2.30 30.02
CA SER A 215 -33.08 0.99 29.62
C SER A 215 -34.20 1.11 28.58
N LYS A 216 -34.98 2.21 28.58
CA LYS A 216 -36.07 2.42 27.61
C LYS A 216 -35.59 2.86 26.23
N LEU A 217 -34.40 3.46 26.13
CA LEU A 217 -33.81 3.88 24.84
C LEU A 217 -33.15 2.74 24.05
N ILE A 218 -32.84 1.64 24.76
CA ILE A 218 -32.21 0.47 24.10
C ILE A 218 -33.28 -0.42 23.46
N ASP A 219 -34.48 -0.51 24.05
CA ASP A 219 -35.54 -1.36 23.48
C ASP A 219 -36.20 -0.76 22.21
N GLU A 220 -36.14 0.57 22.01
CA GLU A 220 -36.64 1.21 20.78
C GLU A 220 -35.69 1.13 19.57
N LEU A 221 -34.47 0.64 19.74
CA LEU A 221 -33.47 0.54 18.67
C LEU A 221 -33.36 -0.86 18.04
N PHE A 222 -34.11 -1.85 18.56
CA PHE A 222 -34.05 -3.24 18.10
C PHE A 222 -35.42 -3.86 17.72
N ASP A 223 -36.45 -3.07 17.52
CA ASP A 223 -37.67 -3.40 16.79
C ASP A 223 -37.64 -2.70 15.40
#